data_49cdb9f13e6ac30295ff98294a5714ed
#
_entry.id   49cdb9f13e6ac30295ff98294a5714ed
#
_cell.length_a   1.000
_cell.length_b   1.000
_cell.length_c   1.000
_cell.angle_alpha   90.00
_cell.angle_beta   90.00
_cell.angle_gamma   90.00
#
_symmetry.space_group_name_H-M   'P 1'
#
loop_
_entity.id
_entity.type
_entity.pdbx_description
1 polymer ?
#
loop_
_entity_poly.entity_id
_entity_poly.type
_entity_poly.pdbx_seq_one_letter_code
_entity_poly.pdbx_strand_id
1 'polypeptide(L)'
;DFSLVANVGASIVNNRYEDFSYRGPIHEKGIPNVFNVFDLDNTKKKARQDEWQEQTQSVFASVEVGWKSMLYLTLTGRNDWASQLANSSTPCFFYPSVGLSGVISEMLTLPEFIDYMKVRGSFSSVGMPYPRNLTSPTRGYDEPNQQWKPKAHYPIKDLKPERTNSWELGLDMRLFKDFSFAFSWYLANTFNQTFDPKVSVSSGYSKIYLQTGYVRNSGVELSLGYGHTWNNHLHWESNFTLSHNKNTIKEL
;
A
#
# COMPACT_ATOMS: atom_id res chain seq x y z
N ASP A 1 8.31 1.31 36.98
CA ASP A 1 8.54 0.20 36.08
C ASP A 1 8.36 0.67 34.64
N PHE A 2 9.46 0.62 33.89
CA PHE A 2 9.46 0.93 32.47
C PHE A 2 9.94 -0.27 31.69
N SER A 3 9.34 -0.49 30.52
CA SER A 3 9.82 -1.44 29.53
C SER A 3 10.25 -0.67 28.28
N LEU A 4 11.35 -1.10 27.66
CA LEU A 4 11.86 -0.53 26.41
C LEU A 4 12.16 -1.66 25.45
N VAL A 5 11.55 -1.59 24.26
CA VAL A 5 11.88 -2.47 23.14
C VAL A 5 12.32 -1.60 21.98
N ALA A 6 13.49 -1.87 21.44
CA ALA A 6 14.01 -1.16 20.28
C ALA A 6 14.43 -2.16 19.20
N ASN A 7 14.03 -1.89 17.95
CA ASN A 7 14.42 -2.66 16.78
C ASN A 7 15.03 -1.73 15.75
N VAL A 8 16.10 -2.16 15.12
CA VAL A 8 16.73 -1.48 13.99
C VAL A 8 16.98 -2.51 12.89
N GLY A 9 16.72 -2.13 11.66
CA GLY A 9 16.92 -3.01 10.53
C GLY A 9 17.17 -2.28 9.23
N ALA A 10 17.67 -3.03 8.26
CA ALA A 10 17.84 -2.59 6.89
C ALA A 10 17.35 -3.68 5.95
N SER A 11 16.88 -3.28 4.76
CA SER A 11 16.48 -4.23 3.73
C SER A 11 16.88 -3.73 2.35
N ILE A 12 17.17 -4.69 1.46
CA ILE A 12 17.38 -4.46 0.03
C ILE A 12 16.42 -5.39 -0.71
N VAL A 13 15.56 -4.81 -1.53
CA VAL A 13 14.61 -5.54 -2.36
C VAL A 13 14.99 -5.31 -3.81
N ASN A 14 15.21 -6.39 -4.55
CA ASN A 14 15.48 -6.38 -5.98
C ASN A 14 14.34 -7.11 -6.68
N ASN A 15 13.65 -6.41 -7.58
CA ASN A 15 12.65 -6.99 -8.45
C ASN A 15 13.19 -7.01 -9.87
N ARG A 16 13.16 -8.17 -10.49
CA ARG A 16 13.51 -8.37 -11.90
C ARG A 16 12.37 -9.05 -12.61
N TYR A 17 12.05 -8.54 -13.76
CA TYR A 17 11.06 -9.12 -14.65
C TYR A 17 11.70 -9.35 -16.00
N GLU A 18 11.48 -10.53 -16.55
CA GLU A 18 11.86 -10.91 -17.90
C GLU A 18 10.67 -11.59 -18.55
N ASP A 19 10.27 -11.13 -19.71
CA ASP A 19 9.23 -11.74 -20.52
C ASP A 19 9.79 -11.97 -21.93
N PHE A 20 9.65 -13.16 -22.40
CA PHE A 20 9.98 -13.54 -23.76
C PHE A 20 8.78 -14.26 -24.37
N SER A 21 8.12 -13.62 -25.29
CA SER A 21 6.89 -14.13 -25.87
C SER A 21 6.89 -14.12 -27.40
N TYR A 22 6.18 -15.06 -27.97
CA TYR A 22 5.87 -15.13 -29.39
C TYR A 22 4.37 -14.98 -29.61
N ARG A 23 3.99 -14.25 -30.64
CA ARG A 23 2.60 -14.05 -31.04
C ARG A 23 2.49 -14.17 -32.55
N GLY A 24 1.48 -14.88 -33.03
CA GLY A 24 1.19 -15.01 -34.45
C GLY A 24 0.03 -15.96 -34.71
N PRO A 25 -0.47 -16.02 -35.94
CA PRO A 25 -1.43 -17.06 -36.35
C PRO A 25 -0.76 -18.43 -36.34
N ILE A 26 -1.55 -19.47 -36.11
CA ILE A 26 -1.11 -20.85 -36.28
C ILE A 26 -0.93 -21.13 -37.77
N HIS A 27 0.09 -21.90 -38.11
CA HIS A 27 0.32 -22.33 -39.49
C HIS A 27 -0.85 -23.21 -39.98
N GLU A 28 -1.25 -23.06 -41.25
CA GLU A 28 -2.38 -23.79 -41.84
C GLU A 28 -2.28 -25.33 -41.70
N LYS A 29 -1.07 -25.85 -41.61
CA LYS A 29 -0.77 -27.28 -41.36
C LYS A 29 -0.50 -27.61 -39.89
N GLY A 30 -0.78 -26.67 -38.97
CA GLY A 30 -0.64 -26.88 -37.56
C GLY A 30 -1.64 -27.90 -37.01
N ILE A 31 -1.30 -28.54 -35.89
CA ILE A 31 -2.19 -29.51 -35.24
C ILE A 31 -3.29 -28.73 -34.51
N PRO A 32 -4.57 -29.00 -34.78
CA PRO A 32 -5.67 -28.33 -34.10
C PRO A 32 -5.58 -28.49 -32.58
N ASN A 33 -5.82 -27.40 -31.82
CA ASN A 33 -5.82 -27.35 -30.37
C ASN A 33 -4.46 -27.62 -29.71
N VAL A 34 -3.37 -27.59 -30.43
CA VAL A 34 -2.00 -27.61 -29.90
C VAL A 34 -1.42 -26.21 -30.01
N PHE A 35 -1.04 -25.62 -28.86
CA PHE A 35 -0.54 -24.27 -28.80
C PHE A 35 0.95 -24.32 -28.40
N ASN A 36 1.83 -24.31 -29.38
CA ASN A 36 3.26 -24.19 -29.17
C ASN A 36 3.90 -23.19 -30.15
N VAL A 37 5.13 -22.78 -29.87
CA VAL A 37 5.85 -21.78 -30.68
C VAL A 37 6.17 -22.30 -32.08
N PHE A 38 6.31 -23.62 -32.26
CA PHE A 38 6.63 -24.24 -33.54
C PHE A 38 5.43 -24.27 -34.50
N ASP A 39 4.20 -24.23 -33.96
CA ASP A 39 2.98 -24.20 -34.78
C ASP A 39 2.62 -22.80 -35.27
N LEU A 40 3.37 -21.76 -34.84
CA LEU A 40 3.18 -20.41 -35.35
C LEU A 40 3.73 -20.26 -36.79
N ASP A 41 2.99 -19.54 -37.62
CA ASP A 41 3.45 -19.17 -38.96
C ASP A 41 4.74 -18.34 -38.87
N ASN A 42 5.84 -18.90 -39.33
CA ASN A 42 7.16 -18.28 -39.24
C ASN A 42 7.27 -16.93 -39.97
N THR A 43 6.40 -16.67 -40.95
CA THR A 43 6.38 -15.44 -41.75
C THR A 43 5.61 -14.32 -41.04
N LYS A 44 4.72 -14.68 -40.11
CA LYS A 44 3.82 -13.74 -39.42
C LYS A 44 4.05 -13.69 -37.90
N LYS A 45 4.90 -14.59 -37.38
CA LYS A 45 5.19 -14.58 -35.94
C LYS A 45 6.03 -13.36 -35.55
N LYS A 46 5.67 -12.76 -34.43
CA LYS A 46 6.38 -11.63 -33.81
C LYS A 46 6.97 -12.09 -32.49
N ALA A 47 8.25 -11.83 -32.29
CA ALA A 47 8.90 -11.99 -30.99
C ALA A 47 8.73 -10.69 -30.19
N ARG A 48 8.55 -10.83 -28.90
CA ARG A 48 8.61 -9.72 -27.96
C ARG A 48 9.51 -10.11 -26.80
N GLN A 49 10.40 -9.21 -26.44
CA GLN A 49 11.17 -9.28 -25.21
C GLN A 49 10.88 -8.03 -24.39
N ASP A 50 10.57 -8.22 -23.12
CA ASP A 50 10.35 -7.14 -22.18
C ASP A 50 11.14 -7.47 -20.92
N GLU A 51 11.94 -6.53 -20.46
CA GLU A 51 12.82 -6.72 -19.29
C GLU A 51 12.84 -5.44 -18.48
N TRP A 52 12.79 -5.61 -17.16
CA TRP A 52 13.01 -4.50 -16.25
C TRP A 52 13.57 -4.96 -14.91
N GLN A 53 14.25 -4.08 -14.25
CA GLN A 53 14.78 -4.25 -12.92
C GLN A 53 14.51 -3.00 -12.08
N GLU A 54 14.19 -3.21 -10.82
CA GLU A 54 14.04 -2.14 -9.84
C GLU A 54 14.62 -2.57 -8.50
N GLN A 55 15.12 -1.61 -7.75
CA GLN A 55 15.70 -1.85 -6.43
C GLN A 55 15.16 -0.81 -5.44
N THR A 56 14.85 -1.28 -4.24
CA THR A 56 14.55 -0.43 -3.09
C THR A 56 15.48 -0.79 -1.94
N GLN A 57 16.16 0.20 -1.40
CA GLN A 57 17.00 0.10 -0.20
C GLN A 57 16.28 0.80 0.93
N SER A 58 16.31 0.22 2.13
CA SER A 58 15.56 0.74 3.26
C SER A 58 16.35 0.62 4.55
N VAL A 59 16.21 1.62 5.41
CA VAL A 59 16.65 1.58 6.81
C VAL A 59 15.47 1.94 7.68
N PHE A 60 15.25 1.20 8.75
CA PHE A 60 14.14 1.43 9.66
C PHE A 60 14.51 1.20 11.11
N ALA A 61 13.79 1.89 11.98
CA ALA A 61 13.88 1.72 13.41
C ALA A 61 12.49 1.81 14.05
N SER A 62 12.28 1.06 15.12
CA SER A 62 11.11 1.18 15.98
C SER A 62 11.53 1.18 17.44
N VAL A 63 10.85 2.00 18.25
CA VAL A 63 11.03 2.07 19.70
C VAL A 63 9.66 2.01 20.34
N GLU A 64 9.48 1.11 21.28
CA GLU A 64 8.31 1.05 22.14
C GLU A 64 8.72 1.25 23.59
N VAL A 65 8.08 2.20 24.23
CA VAL A 65 8.23 2.49 25.65
C VAL A 65 6.95 2.17 26.38
N GLY A 66 7.00 1.22 27.31
CA GLY A 66 5.88 0.89 28.18
C GLY A 66 6.11 1.43 29.59
N TRP A 67 5.06 1.99 30.21
CA TRP A 67 5.07 2.46 31.57
C TRP A 67 4.01 1.72 32.40
N LYS A 68 4.48 1.01 33.43
CA LYS A 68 3.67 0.23 34.39
C LYS A 68 2.67 -0.75 33.74
N SER A 69 2.93 -1.21 32.54
CA SER A 69 1.98 -2.00 31.72
C SER A 69 0.64 -1.31 31.44
N MET A 70 0.55 -0.01 31.71
CA MET A 70 -0.65 0.80 31.56
C MET A 70 -0.61 1.67 30.31
N LEU A 71 0.56 2.25 29.98
CA LEU A 71 0.72 3.19 28.88
C LEU A 71 1.86 2.74 27.97
N TYR A 72 1.62 2.76 26.68
CA TYR A 72 2.62 2.39 25.67
C TYR A 72 2.71 3.46 24.59
N LEU A 73 3.93 3.92 24.35
CA LEU A 73 4.29 4.83 23.27
C LEU A 73 5.14 4.06 22.25
N THR A 74 4.67 3.98 21.02
CA THR A 74 5.40 3.37 19.91
C THR A 74 5.80 4.44 18.92
N LEU A 75 7.08 4.50 18.58
CA LEU A 75 7.64 5.39 17.57
C LEU A 75 8.29 4.53 16.49
N THR A 76 7.97 4.79 15.22
CA THR A 76 8.64 4.13 14.11
C THR A 76 9.10 5.12 13.07
N GLY A 77 10.20 4.81 12.42
CA GLY A 77 10.70 5.57 11.30
C GLY A 77 11.34 4.64 10.29
N ARG A 78 11.05 4.88 9.02
CA ARG A 78 11.66 4.16 7.90
C ARG A 78 12.03 5.16 6.80
N ASN A 79 13.19 4.97 6.21
CA ASN A 79 13.60 5.72 5.03
C ASN A 79 13.89 4.75 3.88
N ASP A 80 13.26 5.02 2.74
CA ASP A 80 13.40 4.20 1.53
C ASP A 80 14.05 5.01 0.41
N TRP A 81 15.01 4.40 -0.26
CA TRP A 81 15.63 4.85 -1.51
C TRP A 81 15.19 3.90 -2.62
N ALA A 82 14.33 4.37 -3.51
CA ALA A 82 13.79 3.55 -4.60
C ALA A 82 14.39 3.97 -5.95
N SER A 83 14.78 3.01 -6.78
CA SER A 83 15.35 3.27 -8.10
C SER A 83 14.40 4.04 -9.03
N GLN A 84 13.08 3.94 -8.82
CA GLN A 84 12.06 4.70 -9.55
C GLN A 84 12.17 6.21 -9.30
N LEU A 85 12.75 6.61 -8.15
CA LEU A 85 12.98 8.00 -7.78
C LEU A 85 14.31 8.56 -8.29
N ALA A 86 15.15 7.74 -8.90
CA ALA A 86 16.37 8.19 -9.54
C ALA A 86 16.00 9.27 -10.58
N ASN A 87 16.76 10.35 -10.61
CA ASN A 87 16.53 11.55 -11.45
C ASN A 87 15.29 12.39 -11.05
N SER A 88 14.69 12.17 -9.89
CA SER A 88 13.71 13.08 -9.31
C SER A 88 14.36 14.04 -8.31
N SER A 89 13.67 15.11 -7.95
CA SER A 89 14.09 16.04 -6.90
C SER A 89 14.07 15.42 -5.49
N THR A 90 13.36 14.29 -5.32
CA THR A 90 13.18 13.60 -4.05
C THR A 90 13.63 12.13 -4.20
N PRO A 91 14.93 11.83 -3.99
CA PRO A 91 15.46 10.47 -4.22
C PRO A 91 15.08 9.46 -3.14
N CYS A 92 14.55 9.91 -2.02
CA CYS A 92 14.12 9.08 -0.91
C CYS A 92 12.89 9.66 -0.21
N PHE A 93 12.23 8.85 0.58
CA PHE A 93 11.14 9.31 1.43
C PHE A 93 11.19 8.68 2.82
N PHE A 94 10.83 9.49 3.79
CA PHE A 94 10.79 9.11 5.19
C PHE A 94 9.34 8.86 5.63
N TYR A 95 9.13 7.75 6.33
CA TYR A 95 7.86 7.29 6.87
C TYR A 95 7.88 7.32 8.40
N PRO A 96 7.40 8.38 9.04
CA PRO A 96 7.22 8.38 10.48
C PRO A 96 5.88 7.77 10.88
N SER A 97 5.85 7.11 12.03
CA SER A 97 4.61 6.85 12.74
C SER A 97 4.76 7.02 14.24
N VAL A 98 3.67 7.37 14.90
CA VAL A 98 3.55 7.44 16.33
C VAL A 98 2.25 6.80 16.77
N GLY A 99 2.33 5.92 17.75
CA GLY A 99 1.18 5.26 18.38
C GLY A 99 1.21 5.45 19.88
N LEU A 100 0.06 5.73 20.46
CA LEU A 100 -0.14 5.80 21.90
C LEU A 100 -1.30 4.87 22.27
N SER A 101 -1.10 4.02 23.26
CA SER A 101 -2.18 3.20 23.80
C SER A 101 -2.16 3.17 25.31
N GLY A 102 -3.34 3.20 25.91
CA GLY A 102 -3.53 3.14 27.36
C GLY A 102 -4.51 2.06 27.75
N VAL A 103 -4.10 1.23 28.71
CA VAL A 103 -4.97 0.22 29.33
C VAL A 103 -5.68 0.89 30.49
N ILE A 104 -6.87 1.41 30.23
CA ILE A 104 -7.63 2.22 31.17
C ILE A 104 -8.04 1.43 32.42
N SER A 105 -8.32 0.13 32.25
CA SER A 105 -8.65 -0.77 33.34
C SER A 105 -7.50 -0.96 34.35
N GLU A 106 -6.27 -0.69 33.95
CA GLU A 106 -5.11 -0.73 34.85
C GLU A 106 -4.82 0.66 35.48
N MET A 107 -5.35 1.73 34.88
CA MET A 107 -5.13 3.11 35.34
C MET A 107 -6.19 3.57 36.34
N LEU A 108 -7.43 3.11 36.15
CA LEU A 108 -8.60 3.57 36.90
C LEU A 108 -9.42 2.38 37.41
N THR A 109 -10.02 2.54 38.57
CA THR A 109 -11.02 1.59 39.07
C THR A 109 -12.30 1.77 38.26
N LEU A 110 -12.59 0.83 37.38
CA LEU A 110 -13.80 0.83 36.55
C LEU A 110 -14.93 0.08 37.26
N PRO A 111 -16.20 0.28 36.83
CA PRO A 111 -17.32 -0.54 37.27
C PRO A 111 -17.07 -2.03 37.05
N GLU A 112 -17.56 -2.91 37.92
CA GLU A 112 -17.30 -4.35 37.89
C GLU A 112 -17.71 -5.06 36.59
N PHE A 113 -18.61 -4.47 35.79
CA PHE A 113 -19.01 -5.03 34.50
C PHE A 113 -18.00 -4.77 33.37
N ILE A 114 -16.97 -3.95 33.58
CA ILE A 114 -15.89 -3.68 32.61
C ILE A 114 -14.64 -4.44 33.08
N ASP A 115 -14.39 -5.59 32.49
CA ASP A 115 -13.22 -6.43 32.81
C ASP A 115 -11.92 -5.89 32.20
N TYR A 116 -12.03 -5.25 31.05
CA TYR A 116 -10.88 -4.70 30.32
C TYR A 116 -11.31 -3.52 29.45
N MET A 117 -10.50 -2.48 29.42
CA MET A 117 -10.67 -1.33 28.55
C MET A 117 -9.34 -0.77 28.11
N LYS A 118 -9.12 -0.70 26.78
CA LYS A 118 -7.94 -0.12 26.17
C LYS A 118 -8.34 0.92 25.12
N VAL A 119 -7.69 2.06 25.16
CA VAL A 119 -7.82 3.12 24.14
C VAL A 119 -6.50 3.21 23.39
N ARG A 120 -6.58 3.38 22.08
CA ARG A 120 -5.39 3.57 21.23
C ARG A 120 -5.62 4.69 20.24
N GLY A 121 -4.53 5.41 19.94
CA GLY A 121 -4.51 6.43 18.89
C GLY A 121 -3.20 6.34 18.14
N SER A 122 -3.23 6.53 16.84
CA SER A 122 -2.02 6.53 16.03
C SER A 122 -2.07 7.55 14.90
N PHE A 123 -0.90 7.98 14.51
CA PHE A 123 -0.64 8.75 13.31
C PHE A 123 0.47 8.09 12.51
N SER A 124 0.29 8.00 11.20
CA SER A 124 1.33 7.54 10.29
C SER A 124 1.35 8.35 9.01
N SER A 125 2.54 8.50 8.43
CA SER A 125 2.74 9.13 7.14
C SER A 125 3.54 8.20 6.24
N VAL A 126 2.89 7.67 5.20
CA VAL A 126 3.46 6.69 4.27
C VAL A 126 3.60 7.32 2.89
N GLY A 127 4.76 7.17 2.27
CA GLY A 127 4.98 7.55 0.88
C GLY A 127 4.97 6.33 -0.04
N MET A 128 4.57 6.52 -1.29
CA MET A 128 4.64 5.50 -2.32
C MET A 128 5.46 6.01 -3.52
N PRO A 129 6.37 5.19 -4.06
CA PRO A 129 7.06 5.54 -5.29
C PRO A 129 6.07 5.50 -6.46
N TYR A 130 6.34 6.31 -7.48
CA TYR A 130 5.56 6.27 -8.71
C TYR A 130 6.00 5.12 -9.63
N PRO A 131 5.20 4.86 -10.70
CA PRO A 131 5.58 3.90 -11.72
C PRO A 131 6.95 4.20 -12.33
N ARG A 132 7.64 3.17 -12.77
CA ARG A 132 8.95 3.30 -13.43
C ARG A 132 8.92 4.23 -14.64
N ASN A 133 10.08 4.82 -14.92
CA ASN A 133 10.34 5.62 -16.11
C ASN A 133 9.53 6.92 -16.26
N LEU A 134 8.83 7.38 -15.20
CA LEU A 134 8.08 8.65 -15.28
C LEU A 134 9.00 9.85 -15.46
N THR A 135 10.17 9.85 -14.81
CA THR A 135 11.18 10.91 -14.94
C THR A 135 12.00 10.81 -16.23
N SER A 136 12.11 9.59 -16.78
CA SER A 136 12.88 9.30 -18.00
C SER A 136 12.10 8.38 -18.94
N PRO A 137 11.08 8.90 -19.64
CA PRO A 137 10.25 8.09 -20.52
C PRO A 137 11.07 7.49 -21.66
N THR A 138 10.89 6.18 -21.85
CA THR A 138 11.49 5.44 -22.95
C THR A 138 10.70 5.63 -24.25
N ARG A 139 11.36 5.40 -25.38
CA ARG A 139 10.72 5.33 -26.70
C ARG A 139 10.50 3.85 -27.05
N GLY A 140 9.31 3.53 -27.52
CA GLY A 140 9.07 2.25 -28.18
C GLY A 140 9.53 2.30 -29.64
N TYR A 141 9.90 1.16 -30.20
CA TYR A 141 10.16 1.02 -31.62
C TYR A 141 8.98 0.31 -32.28
N ASP A 142 8.56 0.79 -33.43
CA ASP A 142 7.51 0.20 -34.26
C ASP A 142 8.17 -0.59 -35.40
N GLU A 143 8.37 -1.87 -35.19
CA GLU A 143 9.04 -2.74 -36.16
C GLU A 143 8.36 -2.79 -37.54
N PRO A 144 7.01 -2.89 -37.63
CA PRO A 144 6.33 -2.92 -38.91
C PRO A 144 6.58 -1.69 -39.77
N ASN A 145 6.68 -0.51 -39.12
CA ASN A 145 6.89 0.76 -39.82
C ASN A 145 8.34 1.24 -39.75
N GLN A 146 9.22 0.47 -39.09
CA GLN A 146 10.63 0.82 -38.90
C GLN A 146 10.86 2.24 -38.33
N GLN A 147 10.01 2.64 -37.39
CA GLN A 147 10.03 3.99 -36.83
C GLN A 147 10.05 3.98 -35.30
N TRP A 148 10.77 4.93 -34.74
CA TRP A 148 10.68 5.20 -33.32
C TRP A 148 9.36 5.88 -32.99
N LYS A 149 8.59 5.28 -32.07
CA LYS A 149 7.37 5.91 -31.54
C LYS A 149 7.74 7.17 -30.75
N PRO A 150 6.85 8.15 -30.68
CA PRO A 150 6.96 9.25 -29.74
C PRO A 150 7.13 8.74 -28.30
N LYS A 151 7.72 9.55 -27.43
CA LYS A 151 7.76 9.21 -26.01
C LYS A 151 6.34 9.00 -25.48
N ALA A 152 6.14 7.96 -24.68
CA ALA A 152 4.83 7.58 -24.20
C ALA A 152 4.15 8.67 -23.38
N HIS A 153 4.93 9.51 -22.69
CA HIS A 153 4.42 10.60 -21.86
C HIS A 153 5.40 11.76 -21.81
N TYR A 154 4.90 12.94 -21.43
CA TYR A 154 5.73 14.11 -21.18
C TYR A 154 6.61 13.87 -19.95
N PRO A 155 7.94 14.10 -20.02
CA PRO A 155 8.83 13.90 -18.86
C PRO A 155 8.54 14.95 -17.79
N ILE A 156 8.29 14.49 -16.55
CA ILE A 156 8.06 15.37 -15.42
C ILE A 156 9.29 15.33 -14.52
N LYS A 157 9.85 16.51 -14.23
CA LYS A 157 11.07 16.63 -13.42
C LYS A 157 10.80 16.75 -11.91
N ASP A 158 9.68 17.34 -11.53
CA ASP A 158 9.35 17.72 -10.15
C ASP A 158 8.32 16.77 -9.52
N LEU A 159 8.39 15.47 -9.86
CA LEU A 159 7.55 14.46 -9.26
C LEU A 159 7.83 14.36 -7.76
N LYS A 160 6.76 14.49 -6.96
CA LYS A 160 6.77 14.25 -5.53
C LYS A 160 6.18 12.87 -5.26
N PRO A 161 6.69 12.09 -4.30
CA PRO A 161 6.07 10.82 -3.95
C PRO A 161 4.64 11.05 -3.48
N GLU A 162 3.74 10.15 -3.85
CA GLU A 162 2.41 10.10 -3.30
C GLU A 162 2.51 9.84 -1.79
N ARG A 163 1.81 10.63 -0.98
CA ARG A 163 1.88 10.57 0.47
C ARG A 163 0.51 10.41 1.09
N THR A 164 0.37 9.40 1.94
CA THR A 164 -0.84 9.16 2.72
C THR A 164 -0.56 9.43 4.20
N ASN A 165 -1.29 10.38 4.77
CA ASN A 165 -1.30 10.67 6.20
C ASN A 165 -2.55 10.06 6.82
N SER A 166 -2.36 9.18 7.78
CA SER A 166 -3.45 8.43 8.42
C SER A 166 -3.52 8.70 9.91
N TRP A 167 -4.74 8.87 10.41
CA TRP A 167 -5.09 8.93 11.82
C TRP A 167 -5.99 7.77 12.15
N GLU A 168 -5.77 7.14 13.28
CA GLU A 168 -6.61 6.07 13.78
C GLU A 168 -6.87 6.26 15.27
N LEU A 169 -8.13 6.06 15.69
CA LEU A 169 -8.54 5.97 17.08
C LEU A 169 -9.26 4.64 17.29
N GLY A 170 -8.92 3.93 18.35
CA GLY A 170 -9.52 2.64 18.67
C GLY A 170 -9.87 2.52 20.13
N LEU A 171 -10.92 1.75 20.40
CA LEU A 171 -11.39 1.38 21.71
C LEU A 171 -11.67 -0.12 21.73
N ASP A 172 -10.99 -0.83 22.63
CA ASP A 172 -11.20 -2.27 22.87
C ASP A 172 -11.72 -2.46 24.28
N MET A 173 -12.81 -3.22 24.46
CA MET A 173 -13.42 -3.48 25.75
C MET A 173 -13.81 -4.95 25.90
N ARG A 174 -13.73 -5.45 27.12
CA ARG A 174 -14.35 -6.70 27.54
C ARG A 174 -15.34 -6.39 28.65
N LEU A 175 -16.57 -6.88 28.49
CA LEU A 175 -17.69 -6.61 29.38
C LEU A 175 -18.31 -7.92 29.86
N PHE A 176 -18.66 -7.96 31.14
CA PHE A 176 -19.36 -9.11 31.76
C PHE A 176 -18.65 -10.47 31.52
N LYS A 177 -17.32 -10.45 31.31
CA LYS A 177 -16.44 -11.59 30.99
C LYS A 177 -16.70 -12.27 29.63
N ASP A 178 -17.93 -12.18 29.13
CA ASP A 178 -18.41 -12.89 27.93
C ASP A 178 -18.50 -12.03 26.67
N PHE A 179 -18.59 -10.72 26.82
CA PHE A 179 -18.74 -9.81 25.68
C PHE A 179 -17.42 -9.10 25.34
N SER A 180 -17.07 -9.10 24.09
CA SER A 180 -16.00 -8.28 23.54
C SER A 180 -16.56 -7.19 22.61
N PHE A 181 -16.03 -5.99 22.72
CA PHE A 181 -16.37 -4.83 21.92
C PHE A 181 -15.09 -4.23 21.39
N ALA A 182 -14.99 -4.02 20.09
CA ALA A 182 -13.92 -3.26 19.47
C ALA A 182 -14.51 -2.23 18.50
N PHE A 183 -14.05 -0.99 18.62
CA PHE A 183 -14.41 0.11 17.75
C PHE A 183 -13.16 0.77 17.20
N SER A 184 -13.11 1.04 15.90
CA SER A 184 -12.04 1.82 15.27
C SER A 184 -12.65 2.90 14.39
N TRP A 185 -12.07 4.09 14.45
CA TRP A 185 -12.29 5.16 13.51
C TRP A 185 -10.98 5.52 12.83
N TYR A 186 -11.02 5.73 11.53
CA TYR A 186 -9.84 6.12 10.77
C TYR A 186 -10.12 7.24 9.77
N LEU A 187 -9.07 8.00 9.48
CA LEU A 187 -9.03 9.07 8.49
C LEU A 187 -7.69 9.05 7.77
N ALA A 188 -7.69 8.74 6.48
CA ALA A 188 -6.51 8.75 5.63
C ALA A 188 -6.64 9.82 4.55
N ASN A 189 -5.62 10.66 4.41
CA ASN A 189 -5.52 11.70 3.40
C ASN A 189 -4.34 11.39 2.49
N THR A 190 -4.61 11.15 1.21
CA THR A 190 -3.60 10.89 0.19
C THR A 190 -3.40 12.14 -0.66
N PHE A 191 -2.18 12.62 -0.72
CA PHE A 191 -1.75 13.81 -1.46
C PHE A 191 -0.81 13.44 -2.61
N ASN A 192 -0.69 14.32 -3.59
CA ASN A 192 0.13 14.16 -4.80
C ASN A 192 -0.23 12.90 -5.59
N GLN A 193 -1.50 12.51 -5.59
CA GLN A 193 -1.94 11.36 -6.37
C GLN A 193 -1.71 11.63 -7.85
N THR A 194 -1.17 10.63 -8.54
CA THR A 194 -0.78 10.77 -9.94
C THR A 194 -1.94 10.38 -10.85
N PHE A 195 -2.32 11.28 -11.75
CA PHE A 195 -3.28 11.06 -12.82
C PHE A 195 -2.60 11.08 -14.17
N ASP A 196 -3.11 10.31 -15.13
CA ASP A 196 -2.57 10.18 -16.48
C ASP A 196 -3.59 10.59 -17.58
N PRO A 197 -4.08 11.83 -17.60
CA PRO A 197 -5.00 12.27 -18.63
C PRO A 197 -4.38 12.14 -20.02
N LYS A 198 -5.22 11.72 -20.98
CA LYS A 198 -4.85 11.67 -22.39
C LYS A 198 -4.72 13.09 -22.93
N VAL A 199 -3.71 13.34 -23.74
CA VAL A 199 -3.51 14.60 -24.44
C VAL A 199 -3.64 14.41 -25.94
N SER A 200 -3.84 15.52 -26.68
CA SER A 200 -3.91 15.45 -28.14
C SER A 200 -2.60 14.89 -28.73
N VAL A 201 -2.71 14.02 -29.71
CA VAL A 201 -1.56 13.44 -30.41
C VAL A 201 -0.69 14.52 -31.08
N SER A 202 -1.28 15.67 -31.42
CA SER A 202 -0.53 16.81 -31.97
C SER A 202 0.51 17.40 -31.00
N SER A 203 0.42 17.09 -29.71
CA SER A 203 1.45 17.48 -28.72
C SER A 203 2.74 16.65 -28.81
N GLY A 204 2.76 15.59 -29.61
CA GLY A 204 3.87 14.63 -29.69
C GLY A 204 3.96 13.64 -28.53
N TYR A 205 2.97 13.65 -27.62
CA TYR A 205 2.88 12.74 -26.47
C TYR A 205 1.48 12.13 -26.41
N SER A 206 1.38 10.90 -25.89
CA SER A 206 0.08 10.26 -25.71
C SER A 206 -0.55 10.56 -24.36
N LYS A 207 0.26 10.89 -23.35
CA LYS A 207 -0.14 11.14 -21.97
C LYS A 207 0.68 12.24 -21.32
N ILE A 208 0.10 12.85 -20.31
CA ILE A 208 0.79 13.68 -19.32
C ILE A 208 0.46 13.14 -17.94
N TYR A 209 1.40 13.19 -17.02
CA TYR A 209 1.14 12.86 -15.61
C TYR A 209 1.01 14.14 -14.81
N LEU A 210 -0.06 14.25 -14.06
CA LEU A 210 -0.34 15.36 -13.14
C LEU A 210 -0.37 14.84 -11.72
N GLN A 211 0.24 15.57 -10.80
CA GLN A 211 0.28 15.25 -9.37
C GLN A 211 -0.45 16.32 -8.57
N THR A 212 -1.76 16.35 -8.67
CA THR A 212 -2.61 17.33 -8.00
C THR A 212 -3.65 16.69 -7.09
N GLY A 213 -3.83 15.37 -7.19
CA GLY A 213 -4.89 14.68 -6.49
C GLY A 213 -4.78 14.72 -4.97
N TYR A 214 -5.90 15.11 -4.34
CA TYR A 214 -6.13 14.96 -2.91
C TYR A 214 -7.36 14.09 -2.69
N VAL A 215 -7.13 12.91 -2.11
CA VAL A 215 -8.19 11.94 -1.82
C VAL A 215 -8.26 11.71 -0.32
N ARG A 216 -9.47 11.75 0.23
CA ARG A 216 -9.77 11.44 1.62
C ARG A 216 -10.54 10.15 1.72
N ASN A 217 -10.02 9.24 2.55
CA ASN A 217 -10.68 8.01 2.94
C ASN A 217 -10.95 8.03 4.44
N SER A 218 -12.20 7.83 4.86
CA SER A 218 -12.56 7.81 6.28
C SER A 218 -13.59 6.73 6.55
N GLY A 219 -13.52 6.11 7.71
CA GLY A 219 -14.45 5.05 8.04
C GLY A 219 -14.48 4.72 9.51
N VAL A 220 -15.41 3.83 9.83
CA VAL A 220 -15.60 3.25 11.15
C VAL A 220 -15.72 1.74 11.01
N GLU A 221 -15.20 1.04 11.99
CA GLU A 221 -15.30 -0.41 12.12
C GLU A 221 -15.77 -0.75 13.53
N LEU A 222 -16.71 -1.67 13.62
CA LEU A 222 -17.27 -2.17 14.85
C LEU A 222 -17.20 -3.69 14.85
N SER A 223 -16.73 -4.27 15.95
CA SER A 223 -16.77 -5.70 16.20
C SER A 223 -17.40 -5.96 17.56
N LEU A 224 -18.36 -6.88 17.58
CA LEU A 224 -19.04 -7.36 18.77
C LEU A 224 -18.85 -8.87 18.84
N GLY A 225 -18.34 -9.35 19.95
CA GLY A 225 -18.21 -10.79 20.21
C GLY A 225 -18.95 -11.17 21.48
N TYR A 226 -19.50 -12.34 21.47
CA TYR A 226 -20.07 -13.00 22.65
C TYR A 226 -19.53 -14.42 22.70
N GLY A 227 -18.99 -14.83 23.86
CA GLY A 227 -18.50 -16.20 24.08
C GLY A 227 -18.81 -16.65 25.48
N HIS A 228 -19.57 -17.75 25.63
CA HIS A 228 -19.93 -18.32 26.93
C HIS A 228 -19.78 -19.83 26.93
N THR A 229 -19.37 -20.37 28.06
CA THR A 229 -19.25 -21.82 28.28
C THR A 229 -20.19 -22.28 29.40
N TRP A 230 -21.18 -23.12 29.04
CA TRP A 230 -22.11 -23.74 30.00
C TRP A 230 -21.62 -25.12 30.42
N ASN A 231 -21.51 -25.36 31.71
CA ASN A 231 -21.29 -26.68 32.31
C ASN A 231 -20.14 -27.49 31.69
N ASN A 232 -19.05 -26.88 31.26
CA ASN A 232 -17.89 -27.50 30.61
C ASN A 232 -18.18 -28.38 29.38
N HIS A 233 -19.39 -28.37 28.85
CA HIS A 233 -19.80 -29.25 27.74
C HIS A 233 -20.30 -28.48 26.52
N LEU A 234 -20.80 -27.26 26.72
CA LEU A 234 -21.29 -26.42 25.61
C LEU A 234 -20.58 -25.09 25.61
N HIS A 235 -19.82 -24.83 24.58
CA HIS A 235 -19.21 -23.53 24.29
C HIS A 235 -19.93 -22.91 23.10
N TRP A 236 -20.39 -21.67 23.26
CA TRP A 236 -20.99 -20.89 22.19
C TRP A 236 -20.18 -19.63 21.96
N GLU A 237 -19.83 -19.37 20.70
CA GLU A 237 -19.16 -18.15 20.28
C GLU A 237 -19.90 -17.54 19.09
N SER A 238 -20.11 -16.23 19.12
CA SER A 238 -20.68 -15.48 18.01
C SER A 238 -19.96 -14.16 17.85
N ASN A 239 -19.67 -13.80 16.60
CA ASN A 239 -19.01 -12.55 16.24
C ASN A 239 -19.83 -11.80 15.19
N PHE A 240 -20.01 -10.51 15.41
CA PHE A 240 -20.65 -9.60 14.48
C PHE A 240 -19.68 -8.47 14.14
N THR A 241 -19.50 -8.18 12.86
CA THR A 241 -18.66 -7.09 12.38
C THR A 241 -19.44 -6.18 11.46
N LEU A 242 -19.25 -4.86 11.62
CA LEU A 242 -19.81 -3.83 10.78
C LEU A 242 -18.69 -2.88 10.36
N SER A 243 -18.61 -2.57 9.08
CA SER A 243 -17.69 -1.56 8.58
C SER A 243 -18.40 -0.58 7.65
N HIS A 244 -18.03 0.68 7.75
CA HIS A 244 -18.47 1.72 6.84
C HIS A 244 -17.27 2.54 6.38
N ASN A 245 -17.12 2.69 5.07
CA ASN A 245 -16.04 3.44 4.45
C ASN A 245 -16.63 4.50 3.50
N LYS A 246 -16.02 5.69 3.54
CA LYS A 246 -16.32 6.78 2.61
C LYS A 246 -15.03 7.29 1.98
N ASN A 247 -14.93 7.14 0.66
CA ASN A 247 -13.86 7.72 -0.13
C ASN A 247 -14.36 8.98 -0.83
N THR A 248 -13.57 10.05 -0.80
CA THR A 248 -13.95 11.35 -1.37
C THR A 248 -12.74 11.98 -2.05
N ILE A 249 -12.87 12.27 -3.33
CA ILE A 249 -11.90 13.10 -4.05
C ILE A 249 -12.15 14.54 -3.64
N LYS A 250 -11.14 15.22 -3.13
CA LYS A 250 -11.19 16.61 -2.67
C LYS A 250 -10.70 17.57 -3.71
N GLU A 251 -9.63 17.17 -4.43
CA GLU A 251 -8.99 17.95 -5.48
C GLU A 251 -8.51 16.98 -6.57
N LEU A 252 -8.55 17.43 -7.82
CA LEU A 252 -8.06 16.74 -9.02
C LEU A 252 -7.01 17.57 -9.71
#